data_e252369222bfeecb027b9a4e82e79101
#
_entry.id   e252369222bfeecb027b9a4e82e79101
#
_cell.length_a   1.000
_cell.length_b   1.000
_cell.length_c   1.000
_cell.angle_alpha   90.00
_cell.angle_beta   90.00
_cell.angle_gamma   90.00
#
_symmetry.space_group_name_H-M   'P 1'
#
loop_
_entity.id
_entity.type
_entity.pdbx_description
1 polymer ?
#
loop_
_entity_poly.entity_id
_entity_poly.type
_entity_poly.pdbx_seq_one_letter_code
_entity_poly.pdbx_strand_id
1 'polypeptide(L)'
;FLVQEIADALKGTDIPVFVKNPVNADLDLWIGALERLNRAGVKKLGVIHRGFSTFDKIQYRNDPQWQIAIELRSRYPELPFFVDPSHMGGSTKYIKEISQRSLDLGFEGLMIEAHCNPSSAWSDAKQQLTPAELDDLIFQQLYVRDADSDSPEWKENIDHLRAKIDVIDENLLYALGSRMKISRKIGEFKRDSNIAILQTSRWDAVLAKV
;
A
#
# COMPACT_ATOMS: atom_id res chain seq x y z
N PHE A 1 4.66 -15.60 -17.23
CA PHE A 1 5.45 -16.81 -17.51
C PHE A 1 6.22 -17.25 -16.25
N LEU A 2 7.10 -16.44 -15.69
CA LEU A 2 8.01 -16.82 -14.59
C LEU A 2 7.30 -17.42 -13.35
N VAL A 3 6.18 -16.82 -12.92
CA VAL A 3 5.42 -17.31 -11.75
C VAL A 3 4.86 -18.72 -12.02
N GLN A 4 4.45 -19.03 -13.26
CA GLN A 4 3.96 -20.37 -13.60
C GLN A 4 5.09 -21.41 -13.54
N GLU A 5 6.26 -21.07 -14.05
CA GLU A 5 7.43 -21.97 -14.01
C GLU A 5 7.84 -22.27 -12.56
N ILE A 6 7.82 -21.24 -11.69
CA ILE A 6 8.06 -21.42 -10.24
C ILE A 6 6.98 -22.30 -9.62
N ALA A 7 5.72 -22.07 -9.95
CA ALA A 7 4.60 -22.86 -9.45
C ALA A 7 4.71 -24.33 -9.84
N ASP A 8 5.09 -24.60 -11.10
CA ASP A 8 5.29 -25.96 -11.62
C ASP A 8 6.47 -26.67 -10.97
N ALA A 9 7.57 -25.93 -10.71
CA ALA A 9 8.74 -26.47 -10.02
C ALA A 9 8.48 -26.78 -8.53
N LEU A 10 7.56 -26.07 -7.90
CA LEU A 10 7.19 -26.26 -6.49
C LEU A 10 6.08 -27.30 -6.28
N LYS A 11 5.50 -27.80 -7.35
CA LYS A 11 4.41 -28.77 -7.28
C LYS A 11 4.82 -30.03 -6.49
N GLY A 12 4.01 -30.35 -5.48
CA GLY A 12 4.24 -31.51 -4.63
C GLY A 12 5.26 -31.28 -3.50
N THR A 13 5.78 -30.06 -3.35
CA THR A 13 6.63 -29.68 -2.20
C THR A 13 5.78 -29.04 -1.10
N ASP A 14 6.32 -29.02 0.14
CA ASP A 14 5.70 -28.32 1.29
C ASP A 14 6.46 -27.02 1.62
N ILE A 15 7.10 -26.40 0.63
CA ILE A 15 7.90 -25.19 0.80
C ILE A 15 6.96 -23.97 0.93
N PRO A 16 7.11 -23.14 2.00
CA PRO A 16 6.39 -21.89 2.09
C PRO A 16 6.84 -20.89 1.01
N VAL A 17 5.89 -20.19 0.40
CA VAL A 17 6.15 -19.22 -0.66
C VAL A 17 5.57 -17.88 -0.31
N PHE A 18 6.41 -16.86 -0.27
CA PHE A 18 6.00 -15.47 -0.12
C PHE A 18 6.05 -14.76 -1.47
N VAL A 19 4.93 -14.15 -1.85
CA VAL A 19 4.78 -13.45 -3.12
C VAL A 19 4.90 -11.95 -2.88
N LYS A 20 5.99 -11.35 -3.37
CA LYS A 20 6.11 -9.88 -3.39
C LYS A 20 5.16 -9.30 -4.43
N ASN A 21 4.57 -8.13 -4.14
CA ASN A 21 3.75 -7.42 -5.12
C ASN A 21 4.56 -7.06 -6.37
N PRO A 22 3.90 -6.97 -7.55
CA PRO A 22 4.52 -6.46 -8.76
C PRO A 22 4.98 -5.01 -8.58
N VAL A 23 5.91 -4.58 -9.41
CA VAL A 23 6.38 -3.18 -9.40
C VAL A 23 5.26 -2.22 -9.79
N ASN A 24 4.39 -2.64 -10.70
CA ASN A 24 3.19 -1.89 -11.10
C ASN A 24 2.12 -1.97 -10.02
N ALA A 25 1.39 -0.87 -9.82
CA ALA A 25 0.27 -0.78 -8.89
C ALA A 25 -0.97 -1.48 -9.47
N ASP A 26 -0.94 -2.81 -9.47
CA ASP A 26 -1.96 -3.68 -10.06
C ASP A 26 -2.28 -4.84 -9.09
N LEU A 27 -3.44 -4.72 -8.44
CA LEU A 27 -3.91 -5.72 -7.48
C LEU A 27 -4.22 -7.05 -8.14
N ASP A 28 -4.84 -7.04 -9.32
CA ASP A 28 -5.25 -8.27 -10.01
C ASP A 28 -4.03 -9.05 -10.49
N LEU A 29 -2.95 -8.36 -10.86
CA LEU A 29 -1.70 -9.00 -11.20
C LEU A 29 -1.07 -9.69 -9.98
N TRP A 30 -1.16 -9.09 -8.79
CA TRP A 30 -0.67 -9.70 -7.54
C TRP A 30 -1.52 -10.91 -7.15
N ILE A 31 -2.83 -10.78 -7.18
CA ILE A 31 -3.78 -11.89 -6.94
C ILE A 31 -3.55 -13.02 -7.94
N GLY A 32 -3.36 -12.70 -9.22
CA GLY A 32 -3.11 -13.71 -10.26
C GLY A 32 -1.83 -14.51 -10.03
N ALA A 33 -0.81 -13.95 -9.37
CA ALA A 33 0.37 -14.69 -8.96
C ALA A 33 0.07 -15.71 -7.84
N LEU A 34 -0.69 -15.28 -6.83
CA LEU A 34 -1.14 -16.13 -5.72
C LEU A 34 -2.02 -17.28 -6.21
N GLU A 35 -2.97 -16.99 -7.11
CA GLU A 35 -3.86 -18.00 -7.68
C GLU A 35 -3.10 -19.07 -8.47
N ARG A 36 -2.07 -18.70 -9.25
CA ARG A 36 -1.25 -19.67 -9.98
C ARG A 36 -0.54 -20.63 -9.05
N LEU A 37 0.06 -20.13 -8.00
CA LEU A 37 0.73 -20.94 -6.98
C LEU A 37 -0.27 -21.85 -6.25
N ASN A 38 -1.42 -21.32 -5.86
CA ASN A 38 -2.47 -22.11 -5.21
C ASN A 38 -3.02 -23.22 -6.11
N ARG A 39 -3.27 -22.94 -7.38
CA ARG A 39 -3.71 -23.94 -8.39
C ARG A 39 -2.66 -25.03 -8.64
N ALA A 40 -1.38 -24.71 -8.51
CA ALA A 40 -0.29 -25.69 -8.61
C ALA A 40 -0.14 -26.55 -7.33
N GLY A 41 -0.90 -26.24 -6.26
CA GLY A 41 -0.91 -27.01 -5.02
C GLY A 41 0.00 -26.49 -3.93
N VAL A 42 0.59 -25.29 -4.09
CA VAL A 42 1.34 -24.61 -3.02
C VAL A 42 0.34 -24.13 -1.96
N LYS A 43 0.40 -24.71 -0.76
CA LYS A 43 -0.58 -24.46 0.31
C LYS A 43 -0.11 -23.40 1.31
N LYS A 44 1.20 -23.28 1.52
CA LYS A 44 1.79 -22.32 2.46
C LYS A 44 2.16 -21.05 1.71
N LEU A 45 1.17 -20.19 1.50
CA LEU A 45 1.33 -18.91 0.83
C LEU A 45 1.32 -17.76 1.82
N GLY A 46 2.12 -16.74 1.55
CA GLY A 46 2.10 -15.45 2.20
C GLY A 46 2.43 -14.36 1.20
N VAL A 47 2.32 -13.12 1.61
CA VAL A 47 2.57 -11.97 0.75
C VAL A 47 3.57 -11.00 1.38
N ILE A 48 4.31 -10.30 0.53
CA ILE A 48 5.23 -9.25 0.94
C ILE A 48 4.92 -7.99 0.13
N HIS A 49 4.57 -6.94 0.84
CA HIS A 49 4.35 -5.63 0.25
C HIS A 49 5.66 -4.82 0.24
N ARG A 50 6.15 -4.48 -0.95
CA ARG A 50 7.42 -3.77 -1.16
C ARG A 50 7.23 -2.37 -1.79
N GLY A 51 6.00 -1.86 -1.86
CA GLY A 51 5.64 -0.63 -2.57
C GLY A 51 5.57 -0.81 -4.09
N PHE A 52 5.08 0.23 -4.76
CA PHE A 52 4.86 0.25 -6.20
C PHE A 52 5.66 1.38 -6.85
N SER A 53 6.03 1.21 -8.12
CA SER A 53 6.60 2.32 -8.88
C SER A 53 5.53 3.38 -9.15
N THR A 54 5.92 4.63 -9.08
CA THR A 54 5.08 5.77 -9.45
C THR A 54 5.83 6.69 -10.41
N PHE A 55 5.08 7.42 -11.22
CA PHE A 55 5.64 8.47 -12.06
C PHE A 55 5.96 9.72 -11.25
N ASP A 56 5.25 9.96 -10.17
CA ASP A 56 5.43 11.11 -9.31
C ASP A 56 6.72 11.01 -8.49
N LYS A 57 7.37 12.15 -8.28
CA LYS A 57 8.51 12.23 -7.37
C LYS A 57 8.01 12.27 -5.94
N ILE A 58 8.19 11.19 -5.23
CA ILE A 58 7.89 11.05 -3.81
C ILE A 58 9.18 10.90 -3.00
N GLN A 59 9.05 10.95 -1.69
CA GLN A 59 10.20 10.79 -0.79
C GLN A 59 10.78 9.37 -0.75
N TYR A 60 9.96 8.35 -1.06
CA TYR A 60 10.33 6.94 -1.04
C TYR A 60 10.80 6.46 -2.42
N ARG A 61 11.54 5.34 -2.43
CA ARG A 61 11.92 4.66 -3.68
C ARG A 61 10.71 4.06 -4.40
N ASN A 62 9.78 3.49 -3.62
CA ASN A 62 8.53 2.93 -4.12
C ASN A 62 7.38 3.44 -3.25
N ASP A 63 6.30 3.85 -3.92
CA ASP A 63 5.11 4.35 -3.25
C ASP A 63 4.42 3.22 -2.47
N PRO A 64 4.17 3.36 -1.19
CA PRO A 64 3.48 2.34 -0.41
C PRO A 64 2.09 2.00 -0.93
N GLN A 65 1.30 2.98 -1.43
CA GLN A 65 -0.07 2.78 -1.89
C GLN A 65 -0.84 1.78 -1.01
N TRP A 66 -0.90 2.08 0.28
CA TRP A 66 -1.43 1.19 1.32
C TRP A 66 -2.83 0.65 1.01
N GLN A 67 -3.65 1.40 0.29
CA GLN A 67 -4.99 1.00 -0.14
C GLN A 67 -5.00 -0.32 -0.91
N ILE A 68 -3.98 -0.59 -1.75
CA ILE A 68 -3.87 -1.84 -2.51
C ILE A 68 -3.56 -3.01 -1.57
N ALA A 69 -2.64 -2.80 -0.63
CA ALA A 69 -2.28 -3.81 0.35
C ALA A 69 -3.45 -4.12 1.31
N ILE A 70 -4.17 -3.08 1.75
CA ILE A 70 -5.37 -3.21 2.60
C ILE A 70 -6.47 -3.97 1.84
N GLU A 71 -6.69 -3.66 0.58
CA GLU A 71 -7.68 -4.35 -0.26
C GLU A 71 -7.34 -5.83 -0.44
N LEU A 72 -6.06 -6.16 -0.69
CA LEU A 72 -5.62 -7.56 -0.78
C LEU A 72 -5.89 -8.30 0.54
N ARG A 73 -5.50 -7.71 1.67
CA ARG A 73 -5.74 -8.28 2.99
C ARG A 73 -7.23 -8.49 3.28
N SER A 74 -8.07 -7.54 2.89
CA SER A 74 -9.53 -7.63 3.06
C SER A 74 -10.12 -8.81 2.27
N ARG A 75 -9.59 -9.07 1.06
CA ARG A 75 -10.05 -10.20 0.22
C ARG A 75 -9.51 -11.55 0.70
N TYR A 76 -8.31 -11.58 1.27
CA TYR A 76 -7.61 -12.80 1.69
C TYR A 76 -7.04 -12.66 3.11
N PRO A 77 -7.91 -12.57 4.14
CA PRO A 77 -7.50 -12.31 5.53
C PRO A 77 -6.64 -13.43 6.13
N GLU A 78 -6.68 -14.64 5.55
CA GLU A 78 -5.93 -15.79 6.02
C GLU A 78 -4.45 -15.80 5.59
N LEU A 79 -4.08 -14.94 4.61
CA LEU A 79 -2.71 -14.92 4.12
C LEU A 79 -1.80 -14.13 5.09
N PRO A 80 -0.70 -14.73 5.58
CA PRO A 80 0.32 -13.97 6.29
C PRO A 80 0.84 -12.82 5.45
N PHE A 81 0.81 -11.61 6.01
CA PHE A 81 1.11 -10.39 5.29
C PHE A 81 2.32 -9.67 5.88
N PHE A 82 3.39 -9.60 5.12
CA PHE A 82 4.62 -8.90 5.49
C PHE A 82 4.79 -7.62 4.68
N VAL A 83 5.51 -6.67 5.25
CA VAL A 83 5.90 -5.44 4.58
C VAL A 83 7.42 -5.36 4.49
N ASP A 84 7.93 -4.85 3.38
CA ASP A 84 9.36 -4.67 3.10
C ASP A 84 9.70 -3.17 3.10
N PRO A 85 9.98 -2.58 4.26
CA PRO A 85 10.29 -1.15 4.39
C PRO A 85 11.63 -0.78 3.73
N SER A 86 12.57 -1.72 3.62
CA SER A 86 13.87 -1.48 2.97
C SER A 86 13.69 -1.13 1.50
N HIS A 87 12.91 -1.92 0.76
CA HIS A 87 12.64 -1.66 -0.64
C HIS A 87 11.63 -0.53 -0.88
N MET A 88 10.69 -0.30 0.04
CA MET A 88 9.82 0.88 -0.03
C MET A 88 10.61 2.17 0.11
N GLY A 89 11.38 2.28 1.19
CA GLY A 89 12.13 3.50 1.50
C GLY A 89 13.31 3.74 0.59
N GLY A 90 14.04 2.68 0.22
CA GLY A 90 15.31 2.75 -0.51
C GLY A 90 16.45 3.43 0.26
N SER A 91 16.22 3.69 1.56
CA SER A 91 17.16 4.30 2.48
C SER A 91 16.79 3.95 3.92
N THR A 92 17.81 3.75 4.77
CA THR A 92 17.62 3.46 6.20
C THR A 92 16.82 4.53 6.93
N LYS A 93 16.87 5.77 6.48
CA LYS A 93 16.13 6.92 7.01
C LYS A 93 14.63 6.66 7.15
N TYR A 94 14.05 5.86 6.25
CA TYR A 94 12.60 5.67 6.16
C TYR A 94 12.12 4.34 6.76
N ILE A 95 13.03 3.44 7.13
CA ILE A 95 12.68 2.08 7.58
C ILE A 95 11.80 2.14 8.82
N LYS A 96 12.15 2.95 9.83
CA LYS A 96 11.37 3.09 11.07
C LYS A 96 9.94 3.57 10.79
N GLU A 97 9.78 4.63 10.02
CA GLU A 97 8.48 5.23 9.72
C GLU A 97 7.57 4.24 8.98
N ILE A 98 8.09 3.58 7.93
CA ILE A 98 7.35 2.61 7.14
C ILE A 98 7.03 1.37 7.97
N SER A 99 7.97 0.89 8.80
CA SER A 99 7.76 -0.25 9.69
C SER A 99 6.66 0.03 10.71
N GLN A 100 6.70 1.19 11.38
CA GLN A 100 5.67 1.55 12.34
C GLN A 100 4.31 1.69 11.66
N ARG A 101 4.26 2.32 10.49
CA ARG A 101 3.01 2.44 9.71
C ARG A 101 2.44 1.08 9.33
N SER A 102 3.29 0.11 8.99
CA SER A 102 2.87 -1.26 8.70
C SER A 102 2.21 -1.93 9.88
N LEU A 103 2.83 -1.80 11.07
CA LEU A 103 2.30 -2.37 12.32
C LEU A 103 1.00 -1.68 12.73
N ASP A 104 0.90 -0.35 12.58
CA ASP A 104 -0.33 0.41 12.86
C ASP A 104 -1.48 0.05 11.91
N LEU A 105 -1.19 -0.44 10.70
CA LEU A 105 -2.17 -1.00 9.76
C LEU A 105 -2.48 -2.49 10.04
N GLY A 106 -1.85 -3.07 11.05
CA GLY A 106 -2.09 -4.43 11.49
C GLY A 106 -1.47 -5.51 10.60
N PHE A 107 -0.44 -5.22 9.82
CA PHE A 107 0.30 -6.26 9.08
C PHE A 107 1.17 -7.06 10.05
N GLU A 108 1.31 -8.38 9.80
CA GLU A 108 1.83 -9.34 10.76
C GLU A 108 3.35 -9.31 10.91
N GLY A 109 4.08 -8.80 9.91
CA GLY A 109 5.53 -8.84 9.99
C GLY A 109 6.24 -7.90 9.05
N LEU A 110 7.55 -7.85 9.24
CA LEU A 110 8.46 -7.00 8.48
C LEU A 110 9.54 -7.85 7.81
N MET A 111 9.92 -7.46 6.59
CA MET A 111 11.07 -8.00 5.88
C MET A 111 12.10 -6.87 5.72
N ILE A 112 13.14 -6.89 6.52
CA ILE A 112 14.14 -5.82 6.57
C ILE A 112 15.50 -6.35 6.14
N GLU A 113 16.17 -5.63 5.24
CA GLU A 113 17.53 -5.95 4.83
C GLU A 113 18.54 -5.52 5.89
N ALA A 114 19.42 -6.45 6.26
CA ALA A 114 20.51 -6.19 7.20
C ALA A 114 21.84 -6.76 6.67
N HIS A 115 22.95 -6.07 6.98
CA HIS A 115 24.28 -6.47 6.61
C HIS A 115 25.28 -6.08 7.71
N CYS A 116 26.26 -6.91 7.99
CA CYS A 116 27.29 -6.63 9.01
C CYS A 116 28.11 -5.36 8.73
N ASN A 117 28.27 -5.02 7.46
CA ASN A 117 28.90 -3.78 7.00
C ASN A 117 28.17 -3.26 5.74
N PRO A 118 27.07 -2.48 5.87
CA PRO A 118 26.27 -2.04 4.75
C PRO A 118 27.05 -1.33 3.64
N SER A 119 28.11 -0.59 3.99
CA SER A 119 28.93 0.12 3.00
C SER A 119 29.68 -0.82 2.04
N SER A 120 29.90 -2.08 2.42
CA SER A 120 30.55 -3.10 1.60
C SER A 120 29.56 -4.10 0.98
N ALA A 121 28.25 -3.86 1.13
CA ALA A 121 27.24 -4.74 0.55
C ALA A 121 27.31 -4.71 -0.99
N TRP A 122 27.07 -5.85 -1.62
CA TRP A 122 27.10 -5.97 -3.08
C TRP A 122 25.97 -5.24 -3.79
N SER A 123 24.87 -5.02 -3.09
CA SER A 123 23.70 -4.29 -3.60
C SER A 123 23.03 -3.49 -2.48
N ASP A 124 22.26 -2.51 -2.85
CA ASP A 124 21.31 -1.79 -2.01
C ASP A 124 21.85 -1.28 -0.64
N ALA A 125 23.15 -0.97 -0.56
CA ALA A 125 23.85 -0.55 0.64
C ALA A 125 23.15 0.54 1.46
N LYS A 126 22.45 1.47 0.80
CA LYS A 126 21.77 2.62 1.43
C LYS A 126 20.52 2.24 2.22
N GLN A 127 19.96 1.07 1.99
CA GLN A 127 18.70 0.61 2.62
C GLN A 127 18.91 -0.51 3.63
N GLN A 128 20.15 -0.96 3.83
CA GLN A 128 20.48 -2.04 4.77
C GLN A 128 20.86 -1.49 6.13
N LEU A 129 20.34 -2.11 7.19
CA LEU A 129 20.72 -1.84 8.57
C LEU A 129 21.88 -2.75 9.00
N THR A 130 22.67 -2.30 9.95
CA THR A 130 23.53 -3.22 10.69
C THR A 130 22.69 -4.10 11.63
N PRO A 131 23.17 -5.28 12.08
CA PRO A 131 22.45 -6.09 13.05
C PRO A 131 22.11 -5.34 14.35
N ALA A 132 22.98 -4.45 14.81
CA ALA A 132 22.74 -3.64 16.01
C ALA A 132 21.64 -2.60 15.78
N GLU A 133 21.62 -1.93 14.64
CA GLU A 133 20.55 -1.00 14.27
C GLU A 133 19.21 -1.71 14.09
N LEU A 134 19.21 -2.93 13.55
CA LEU A 134 18.01 -3.75 13.40
C LEU A 134 17.46 -4.17 14.77
N ASP A 135 18.33 -4.59 15.69
CA ASP A 135 17.97 -4.94 17.06
C ASP A 135 17.34 -3.75 17.80
N ASP A 136 17.99 -2.59 17.74
CA ASP A 136 17.48 -1.35 18.32
C ASP A 136 16.14 -0.93 17.70
N LEU A 137 15.99 -1.02 16.38
CA LEU A 137 14.74 -0.75 15.69
C LEU A 137 13.61 -1.62 16.22
N ILE A 138 13.80 -2.93 16.28
CA ILE A 138 12.75 -3.88 16.63
C ILE A 138 12.39 -3.78 18.11
N PHE A 139 13.35 -3.72 19.00
CA PHE A 139 13.12 -3.85 20.44
C PHE A 139 12.98 -2.52 21.17
N GLN A 140 13.44 -1.40 20.62
CA GLN A 140 13.41 -0.10 21.30
C GLN A 140 12.59 0.96 20.57
N GLN A 141 12.36 0.82 19.25
CA GLN A 141 11.79 1.90 18.47
C GLN A 141 10.41 1.60 17.87
N LEU A 142 10.04 0.33 17.71
CA LEU A 142 8.75 -0.09 17.16
C LEU A 142 7.79 -0.50 18.27
N TYR A 143 6.51 -0.19 18.05
CA TYR A 143 5.42 -0.51 18.98
C TYR A 143 4.34 -1.29 18.23
N VAL A 144 3.98 -2.46 18.76
CA VAL A 144 2.79 -3.20 18.33
C VAL A 144 1.61 -2.71 19.15
N ARG A 145 0.53 -2.34 18.48
CA ARG A 145 -0.70 -1.84 19.10
C ARG A 145 -1.79 -2.89 19.03
N ASP A 146 -2.65 -2.91 20.03
CA ASP A 146 -3.85 -3.74 19.98
C ASP A 146 -4.81 -3.23 18.91
N ALA A 147 -5.49 -4.16 18.25
CA ALA A 147 -6.43 -3.83 17.18
C ALA A 147 -7.72 -3.17 17.70
N ASP A 148 -8.07 -3.39 18.97
CA ASP A 148 -9.27 -2.87 19.62
C ASP A 148 -9.01 -2.63 21.12
N SER A 149 -9.97 -2.01 21.80
CA SER A 149 -9.96 -1.80 23.24
C SER A 149 -11.23 -2.39 23.87
N ASP A 150 -11.08 -3.03 25.02
CA ASP A 150 -12.22 -3.54 25.80
C ASP A 150 -12.94 -2.45 26.59
N SER A 151 -12.39 -1.22 26.66
CA SER A 151 -12.99 -0.10 27.36
C SER A 151 -14.31 0.34 26.73
N PRO A 152 -15.45 0.28 27.45
CA PRO A 152 -16.72 0.76 26.94
C PRO A 152 -16.71 2.25 26.59
N GLU A 153 -16.04 3.07 27.41
CA GLU A 153 -15.91 4.51 27.16
C GLU A 153 -15.15 4.79 25.87
N TRP A 154 -14.09 4.02 25.59
CA TRP A 154 -13.34 4.14 24.33
C TRP A 154 -14.23 3.80 23.13
N LYS A 155 -15.00 2.71 23.19
CA LYS A 155 -15.92 2.28 22.14
C LYS A 155 -16.97 3.34 21.85
N GLU A 156 -17.63 3.87 22.88
CA GLU A 156 -18.63 4.93 22.76
C GLU A 156 -18.06 6.20 22.10
N ASN A 157 -16.88 6.63 22.54
CA ASN A 157 -16.20 7.80 21.98
C ASN A 157 -15.84 7.60 20.50
N ILE A 158 -15.30 6.44 20.13
CA ILE A 158 -14.94 6.15 18.75
C ILE A 158 -16.18 6.09 17.86
N ASP A 159 -17.25 5.44 18.30
CA ASP A 159 -18.49 5.34 17.54
C ASP A 159 -19.14 6.71 17.33
N HIS A 160 -19.12 7.57 18.35
CA HIS A 160 -19.57 8.95 18.24
C HIS A 160 -18.75 9.77 17.22
N LEU A 161 -17.41 9.61 17.21
CA LEU A 161 -16.55 10.29 16.24
C LEU A 161 -16.76 9.76 14.83
N ARG A 162 -16.90 8.45 14.67
CA ARG A 162 -17.21 7.81 13.37
C ARG A 162 -18.53 8.32 12.80
N ALA A 163 -19.58 8.37 13.61
CA ALA A 163 -20.86 8.91 13.17
C ALA A 163 -20.77 10.38 12.68
N LYS A 164 -19.90 11.19 13.29
CA LYS A 164 -19.64 12.56 12.78
C LYS A 164 -18.92 12.56 11.43
N ILE A 165 -17.97 11.64 11.22
CA ILE A 165 -17.27 11.47 9.94
C ILE A 165 -18.29 11.05 8.87
N ASP A 166 -19.15 10.08 9.16
CA ASP A 166 -20.17 9.59 8.22
C ASP A 166 -21.04 10.74 7.68
N VAL A 167 -21.49 11.63 8.58
CA VAL A 167 -22.26 12.83 8.18
C VAL A 167 -21.46 13.76 7.27
N ILE A 168 -20.18 13.96 7.54
CA ILE A 168 -19.29 14.79 6.71
C ILE A 168 -19.10 14.14 5.34
N ASP A 169 -18.86 12.85 5.31
CA ASP A 169 -18.65 12.08 4.08
C ASP A 169 -19.89 12.10 3.18
N GLU A 170 -21.10 11.97 3.74
CA GLU A 170 -22.35 12.13 3.00
C GLU A 170 -22.44 13.51 2.35
N ASN A 171 -22.10 14.57 3.09
CA ASN A 171 -22.10 15.95 2.55
C ASN A 171 -21.07 16.12 1.42
N LEU A 172 -19.87 15.54 1.57
CA LEU A 172 -18.83 15.55 0.53
C LEU A 172 -19.29 14.81 -0.72
N LEU A 173 -19.87 13.62 -0.58
CA LEU A 173 -20.44 12.86 -1.70
C LEU A 173 -21.55 13.62 -2.41
N TYR A 174 -22.44 14.27 -1.68
CA TYR A 174 -23.48 15.12 -2.24
C TYR A 174 -22.89 16.30 -3.04
N ALA A 175 -21.91 16.99 -2.46
CA ALA A 175 -21.24 18.12 -3.12
C ALA A 175 -20.50 17.67 -4.40
N LEU A 176 -19.79 16.53 -4.37
CA LEU A 176 -19.15 15.94 -5.54
C LEU A 176 -20.16 15.53 -6.60
N GLY A 177 -21.27 14.90 -6.22
CA GLY A 177 -22.36 14.56 -7.13
C GLY A 177 -22.96 15.79 -7.82
N SER A 178 -23.17 16.86 -7.07
CA SER A 178 -23.67 18.13 -7.59
C SER A 178 -22.67 18.78 -8.56
N ARG A 179 -21.38 18.79 -8.20
CA ARG A 179 -20.32 19.26 -9.09
C ARG A 179 -20.26 18.47 -10.40
N MET A 180 -20.40 17.15 -10.34
CA MET A 180 -20.39 16.28 -11.53
C MET A 180 -21.59 16.57 -12.46
N LYS A 181 -22.79 16.85 -11.91
CA LYS A 181 -23.96 17.27 -12.70
C LYS A 181 -23.69 18.56 -13.44
N ILE A 182 -23.09 19.56 -12.78
CA ILE A 182 -22.74 20.84 -13.42
C ILE A 182 -21.67 20.63 -14.50
N SER A 183 -20.65 19.81 -14.22
CA SER A 183 -19.59 19.51 -15.21
C SER A 183 -20.15 18.83 -16.46
N ARG A 184 -21.12 17.92 -16.33
CA ARG A 184 -21.81 17.31 -17.47
C ARG A 184 -22.55 18.36 -18.31
N LYS A 185 -23.31 19.26 -17.69
CA LYS A 185 -24.01 20.36 -18.40
C LYS A 185 -23.01 21.24 -19.17
N ILE A 186 -21.87 21.59 -18.56
CA ILE A 186 -20.83 22.35 -19.25
C ILE A 186 -20.30 21.56 -20.47
N GLY A 187 -20.11 20.25 -20.34
CA GLY A 187 -19.70 19.39 -21.45
C GLY A 187 -20.71 19.35 -22.59
N GLU A 188 -22.00 19.30 -22.27
CA GLU A 188 -23.11 19.39 -23.25
C GLU A 188 -23.07 20.72 -24.01
N PHE A 189 -23.02 21.86 -23.29
CA PHE A 189 -22.90 23.17 -23.93
C PHE A 189 -21.69 23.31 -24.85
N LYS A 190 -20.53 22.79 -24.44
CA LYS A 190 -19.33 22.84 -25.25
C LYS A 190 -19.49 22.01 -26.52
N ARG A 191 -20.06 20.81 -26.41
CA ARG A 191 -20.32 19.92 -27.54
C ARG A 191 -21.26 20.58 -28.54
N ASP A 192 -22.39 21.15 -28.05
CA ASP A 192 -23.43 21.73 -28.88
C ASP A 192 -22.94 23.03 -29.58
N SER A 193 -21.93 23.68 -28.98
CA SER A 193 -21.27 24.87 -29.52
C SER A 193 -20.00 24.56 -30.30
N ASN A 194 -19.66 23.28 -30.50
CA ASN A 194 -18.42 22.81 -31.17
C ASN A 194 -17.15 23.40 -30.53
N ILE A 195 -17.11 23.49 -29.18
CA ILE A 195 -15.98 24.03 -28.40
C ILE A 195 -15.20 22.86 -27.81
N ALA A 196 -13.87 22.95 -27.85
CA ALA A 196 -12.97 21.95 -27.23
C ALA A 196 -13.23 21.79 -25.73
N ILE A 197 -13.13 20.54 -25.25
CA ILE A 197 -13.31 20.22 -23.84
C ILE A 197 -12.28 20.93 -22.97
N LEU A 198 -11.00 20.85 -23.36
CA LEU A 198 -9.90 21.50 -22.66
C LEU A 198 -9.81 22.98 -23.04
N GLN A 199 -9.89 23.85 -22.04
CA GLN A 199 -9.59 25.27 -22.14
C GLN A 199 -8.44 25.58 -21.20
N THR A 200 -7.26 25.83 -21.75
CA THR A 200 -6.00 26.01 -20.99
C THR A 200 -6.09 27.13 -19.97
N SER A 201 -6.65 28.27 -20.37
CA SER A 201 -6.85 29.43 -19.47
C SER A 201 -7.70 29.08 -18.24
N ARG A 202 -8.72 28.23 -18.41
CA ARG A 202 -9.55 27.77 -17.28
C ARG A 202 -8.80 26.76 -16.42
N TRP A 203 -8.00 25.88 -17.03
CA TRP A 203 -7.14 24.95 -16.33
C TRP A 203 -6.15 25.67 -15.42
N ASP A 204 -5.42 26.67 -15.97
CA ASP A 204 -4.47 27.49 -15.24
C ASP A 204 -5.14 28.24 -14.06
N ALA A 205 -6.36 28.79 -14.30
CA ALA A 205 -7.12 29.47 -13.25
C ALA A 205 -7.61 28.54 -12.14
N VAL A 206 -7.78 27.25 -12.41
CA VAL A 206 -8.15 26.24 -11.37
C VAL A 206 -6.89 25.87 -10.58
N LEU A 207 -5.77 25.61 -11.25
CA LEU A 207 -4.51 25.27 -10.58
C LEU A 207 -4.00 26.41 -9.67
N ALA A 208 -4.21 27.67 -10.07
CA ALA A 208 -3.83 28.82 -9.26
C ALA A 208 -4.65 29.00 -7.96
N LYS A 209 -5.72 28.22 -7.77
CA LYS A 209 -6.57 28.27 -6.57
C LYS A 209 -6.29 27.14 -5.57
N VAL A 210 -5.50 26.17 -5.95
CA VAL A 210 -5.07 25.02 -5.16
C VAL A 210 -3.65 25.25 -4.65
#